data_9df04e819f44060c891ea4b8d3d3bc2a
#
_entry.id   9df04e819f44060c891ea4b8d3d3bc2a
#
_cell.length_a   1.000
_cell.length_b   1.000
_cell.length_c   1.000
_cell.angle_alpha   90.00
_cell.angle_beta   90.00
_cell.angle_gamma   90.00
#
_symmetry.space_group_name_H-M   'P 1'
#
loop_
_entity.id
_entity.type
_entity.pdbx_description
1 polymer ?
#
loop_
_entity_poly.entity_id
_entity_poly.type
_entity_poly.pdbx_seq_one_letter_code
_entity_poly.pdbx_strand_id
1 'polypeptide(L)'
;MVEAENRAVSMTSDYYDSQDADTFYAEVWGGEDIHVGLYQSANEPIFEASQRTKITMASYLDGLNQNSRVLDIGSGYGGTARYLAKSFGCRVAALNLSTVQNERHRRMNIEQGLDNLIEVVDGNFEDIHFQDSSFDIVWSQDAMLHSGARGKVVSEVSRVLTESGNFIFTDLMQSADCPDDVLQPILDRLQLESMATPQFYREVSDRNGLTEVRFEQLTDQLVTHYDRILQETQAHEVQLRHSITEKYLENMKKGLTYWIDGGKKGYLEWGIFHFKKMTPSVQLTNARTTP
;
A
#
# COMPACT_ATOMS: atom_id res chain seq x y z
N MET A 1 15.98 -16.67 8.79
CA MET A 1 14.87 -16.22 7.92
C MET A 1 13.55 -16.16 8.69
N VAL A 2 13.00 -17.26 9.20
CA VAL A 2 11.71 -17.26 9.94
C VAL A 2 11.68 -16.33 11.16
N GLU A 3 12.79 -16.20 11.91
CA GLU A 3 12.88 -15.27 13.05
C GLU A 3 12.91 -13.80 12.62
N ALA A 4 13.53 -13.46 11.48
CA ALA A 4 13.56 -12.12 10.94
C ALA A 4 12.18 -11.71 10.35
N GLU A 5 11.51 -12.64 9.66
CA GLU A 5 10.14 -12.45 9.15
C GLU A 5 9.15 -12.20 10.30
N ASN A 6 9.17 -13.01 11.35
CA ASN A 6 8.33 -12.83 12.53
C ASN A 6 8.63 -11.50 13.26
N ARG A 7 9.88 -11.06 13.24
CA ARG A 7 10.29 -9.80 13.86
C ARG A 7 9.74 -8.60 13.09
N ALA A 8 9.84 -8.55 11.76
CA ALA A 8 9.30 -7.48 10.93
C ALA A 8 7.78 -7.33 11.11
N VAL A 9 7.05 -8.45 11.14
CA VAL A 9 5.61 -8.50 11.38
C VAL A 9 5.24 -7.92 12.75
N SER A 10 5.91 -8.34 13.83
CA SER A 10 5.67 -7.81 15.18
C SER A 10 5.95 -6.31 15.27
N MET A 11 7.06 -5.87 14.67
CA MET A 11 7.49 -4.47 14.72
C MET A 11 6.52 -3.54 13.97
N THR A 12 5.99 -3.98 12.83
CA THR A 12 4.98 -3.23 12.05
C THR A 12 3.68 -3.10 12.83
N SER A 13 3.20 -4.18 13.46
CA SER A 13 2.01 -4.14 14.31
C SER A 13 2.20 -3.16 15.47
N ASP A 14 3.31 -3.28 16.23
CA ASP A 14 3.60 -2.42 17.37
C ASP A 14 3.70 -0.93 16.98
N TYR A 15 4.20 -0.63 15.77
CA TYR A 15 4.29 0.74 15.27
C TYR A 15 2.91 1.36 15.05
N TYR A 16 1.98 0.64 14.41
CA TYR A 16 0.65 1.15 14.08
C TYR A 16 -0.36 1.01 15.21
N ASP A 17 -0.14 0.09 16.16
CA ASP A 17 -1.06 -0.15 17.29
C ASP A 17 -0.84 0.84 18.46
N SER A 18 0.15 1.73 18.37
CA SER A 18 0.33 2.76 19.39
C SER A 18 -0.77 3.82 19.30
N GLN A 19 -1.27 4.27 20.47
CA GLN A 19 -2.31 5.32 20.54
C GLN A 19 -1.87 6.62 19.84
N ASP A 20 -0.60 7.01 19.97
CA ASP A 20 -0.06 8.20 19.32
C ASP A 20 -0.11 8.08 17.79
N ALA A 21 0.24 6.90 17.25
CA ALA A 21 0.20 6.65 15.81
C ALA A 21 -1.25 6.65 15.28
N ASP A 22 -2.16 5.88 15.90
CA ASP A 22 -3.57 5.85 15.48
C ASP A 22 -4.19 7.26 15.49
N THR A 23 -3.94 8.05 16.54
CA THR A 23 -4.43 9.41 16.62
C THR A 23 -3.82 10.30 15.53
N PHE A 24 -2.50 10.25 15.33
CA PHE A 24 -1.83 11.06 14.32
C PHE A 24 -2.31 10.76 12.90
N TYR A 25 -2.39 9.50 12.53
CA TYR A 25 -2.88 9.11 11.20
C TYR A 25 -4.35 9.49 10.98
N ALA A 26 -5.18 9.37 12.01
CA ALA A 26 -6.58 9.74 11.93
C ALA A 26 -6.80 11.25 11.81
N GLU A 27 -6.03 12.08 12.55
CA GLU A 27 -6.27 13.54 12.64
C GLU A 27 -5.50 14.32 11.56
N VAL A 28 -4.31 13.86 11.13
CA VAL A 28 -3.42 14.63 10.25
C VAL A 28 -3.37 14.05 8.83
N TRP A 29 -3.41 12.71 8.68
CA TRP A 29 -3.14 12.04 7.41
C TRP A 29 -4.33 11.96 6.44
N GLY A 30 -5.49 12.47 6.80
CA GLY A 30 -6.67 12.48 5.93
C GLY A 30 -7.79 11.52 6.35
N GLY A 31 -7.74 10.96 7.54
CA GLY A 31 -8.84 10.26 8.22
C GLY A 31 -8.99 8.79 7.85
N GLU A 32 -9.34 8.45 6.62
CA GLU A 32 -9.60 7.06 6.18
C GLU A 32 -8.44 6.44 5.41
N ASP A 33 -7.51 7.25 4.93
CA ASP A 33 -6.42 6.87 4.03
C ASP A 33 -5.06 7.27 4.61
N ILE A 34 -4.09 6.37 4.59
CA ILE A 34 -2.73 6.60 5.07
C ILE A 34 -1.67 6.37 3.97
N HIS A 35 -2.05 6.59 2.72
CA HIS A 35 -1.18 6.50 1.56
C HIS A 35 -0.89 7.88 0.95
N VAL A 36 0.11 7.96 0.08
CA VAL A 36 0.48 9.18 -0.63
C VAL A 36 -0.65 9.66 -1.55
N GLY A 37 -0.92 10.95 -1.50
CA GLY A 37 -1.94 11.60 -2.32
C GLY A 37 -1.40 12.14 -3.64
N LEU A 38 -2.25 12.20 -4.67
CA LEU A 38 -1.99 12.89 -5.94
C LEU A 38 -2.51 14.33 -5.88
N TYR A 39 -1.62 15.28 -5.74
CA TYR A 39 -1.92 16.70 -5.57
C TYR A 39 -2.06 17.43 -6.92
N GLN A 40 -3.07 18.28 -7.04
CA GLN A 40 -3.22 19.23 -8.16
C GLN A 40 -2.60 20.58 -7.85
N SER A 41 -2.43 20.89 -6.57
CA SER A 41 -1.75 22.09 -6.11
C SER A 41 -1.05 21.84 -4.78
N ALA A 42 -0.01 22.60 -4.48
CA ALA A 42 0.79 22.44 -3.25
C ALA A 42 0.01 22.65 -1.94
N ASN A 43 -1.13 23.34 -2.00
CA ASN A 43 -1.95 23.66 -0.81
C ASN A 43 -3.25 22.87 -0.75
N GLU A 44 -3.40 21.86 -1.59
CA GLU A 44 -4.60 21.01 -1.60
C GLU A 44 -4.71 20.21 -0.28
N PRO A 45 -5.94 19.99 0.24
CA PRO A 45 -6.15 19.14 1.39
C PRO A 45 -5.65 17.71 1.13
N ILE A 46 -5.00 17.11 2.13
CA ILE A 46 -4.45 15.74 2.06
C ILE A 46 -5.55 14.75 1.66
N PHE A 47 -6.72 14.85 2.28
CA PHE A 47 -7.87 13.99 1.97
C PHE A 47 -8.23 13.99 0.47
N GLU A 48 -8.33 15.17 -0.17
CA GLU A 48 -8.68 15.28 -1.60
C GLU A 48 -7.63 14.62 -2.49
N ALA A 49 -6.36 14.83 -2.17
CA ALA A 49 -5.26 14.23 -2.90
C ALA A 49 -5.23 12.69 -2.74
N SER A 50 -5.51 12.18 -1.52
CA SER A 50 -5.59 10.74 -1.25
C SER A 50 -6.77 10.09 -1.98
N GLN A 51 -7.95 10.75 -2.00
CA GLN A 51 -9.08 10.27 -2.82
C GLN A 51 -8.70 10.15 -4.30
N ARG A 52 -7.94 11.11 -4.83
CA ARG A 52 -7.52 11.10 -6.24
C ARG A 52 -6.58 9.94 -6.55
N THR A 53 -5.71 9.53 -5.63
CA THR A 53 -4.88 8.35 -5.83
C THR A 53 -5.73 7.11 -6.09
N LYS A 54 -6.74 6.84 -5.25
CA LYS A 54 -7.66 5.71 -5.42
C LYS A 54 -8.42 5.77 -6.75
N ILE A 55 -8.94 6.95 -7.10
CA ILE A 55 -9.67 7.19 -8.35
C ILE A 55 -8.75 6.91 -9.55
N THR A 56 -7.51 7.41 -9.51
CA THR A 56 -6.54 7.21 -10.58
C THR A 56 -6.18 5.74 -10.74
N MET A 57 -5.87 5.05 -9.65
CA MET A 57 -5.59 3.60 -9.69
C MET A 57 -6.78 2.80 -10.24
N ALA A 58 -8.00 3.09 -9.79
CA ALA A 58 -9.19 2.42 -10.29
C ALA A 58 -9.41 2.66 -11.79
N SER A 59 -9.06 3.84 -12.30
CA SER A 59 -9.18 4.17 -13.73
C SER A 59 -8.25 3.36 -14.65
N TYR A 60 -7.23 2.69 -14.09
CA TYR A 60 -6.34 1.79 -14.85
C TYR A 60 -6.89 0.38 -14.98
N LEU A 61 -7.97 0.06 -14.28
CA LEU A 61 -8.59 -1.25 -14.26
C LEU A 61 -9.81 -1.28 -15.18
N ASP A 62 -9.71 -2.02 -16.27
CA ASP A 62 -10.86 -2.24 -17.15
C ASP A 62 -11.87 -3.20 -16.49
N GLY A 63 -13.16 -2.84 -16.55
CA GLY A 63 -14.24 -3.73 -16.19
C GLY A 63 -14.50 -3.93 -14.70
N LEU A 64 -13.95 -3.07 -13.83
CA LEU A 64 -14.27 -3.09 -12.39
C LEU A 64 -15.77 -2.83 -12.17
N ASN A 65 -16.46 -3.79 -11.52
CA ASN A 65 -17.91 -3.77 -11.33
C ASN A 65 -18.34 -4.64 -10.13
N GLN A 66 -19.64 -4.74 -9.90
CA GLN A 66 -20.25 -5.47 -8.78
C GLN A 66 -19.93 -6.98 -8.70
N ASN A 67 -19.44 -7.58 -9.77
CA ASN A 67 -19.04 -8.99 -9.81
C ASN A 67 -17.55 -9.17 -9.51
N SER A 68 -16.80 -8.08 -9.48
CA SER A 68 -15.35 -8.10 -9.20
C SER A 68 -15.10 -8.48 -7.75
N ARG A 69 -14.13 -9.37 -7.53
CA ARG A 69 -13.63 -9.78 -6.23
C ARG A 69 -12.26 -9.14 -6.03
N VAL A 70 -12.16 -8.25 -5.07
CA VAL A 70 -10.94 -7.49 -4.78
C VAL A 70 -10.34 -7.96 -3.47
N LEU A 71 -9.04 -8.19 -3.43
CA LEU A 71 -8.26 -8.33 -2.21
C LEU A 71 -7.42 -7.05 -2.02
N ASP A 72 -7.68 -6.33 -0.94
CA ASP A 72 -6.92 -5.13 -0.54
C ASP A 72 -5.92 -5.55 0.55
N ILE A 73 -4.63 -5.64 0.21
CA ILE A 73 -3.56 -6.07 1.13
C ILE A 73 -2.87 -4.88 1.77
N GLY A 74 -2.81 -4.87 3.11
CA GLY A 74 -2.39 -3.73 3.90
C GLY A 74 -3.47 -2.64 3.93
N SER A 75 -4.73 -3.04 4.10
CA SER A 75 -5.92 -2.17 3.91
C SER A 75 -6.05 -1.02 4.92
N GLY A 76 -5.27 -1.01 6.01
CA GLY A 76 -5.31 0.04 7.02
C GLY A 76 -6.72 0.30 7.58
N TYR A 77 -7.16 1.56 7.57
CA TYR A 77 -8.51 1.96 7.99
C TYR A 77 -9.60 1.67 6.96
N GLY A 78 -9.25 1.15 5.78
CA GLY A 78 -10.19 0.68 4.76
C GLY A 78 -10.80 1.75 3.87
N GLY A 79 -10.17 2.92 3.74
CA GLY A 79 -10.66 3.97 2.86
C GLY A 79 -10.79 3.51 1.40
N THR A 80 -9.80 2.75 0.91
CA THR A 80 -9.83 2.14 -0.42
C THR A 80 -10.93 1.10 -0.55
N ALA A 81 -11.05 0.17 0.40
CA ALA A 81 -12.09 -0.86 0.37
C ALA A 81 -13.50 -0.23 0.29
N ARG A 82 -13.75 0.82 1.11
CA ARG A 82 -15.02 1.56 1.06
C ARG A 82 -15.24 2.31 -0.25
N TYR A 83 -14.20 2.92 -0.79
CA TYR A 83 -14.28 3.58 -2.11
C TYR A 83 -14.67 2.58 -3.21
N LEU A 84 -14.01 1.43 -3.27
CA LEU A 84 -14.28 0.40 -4.26
C LEU A 84 -15.69 -0.19 -4.12
N ALA A 85 -16.10 -0.51 -2.89
CA ALA A 85 -17.45 -1.02 -2.63
C ALA A 85 -18.55 -0.01 -2.99
N LYS A 86 -18.37 1.27 -2.63
CA LYS A 86 -19.35 2.34 -2.94
C LYS A 86 -19.44 2.65 -4.42
N SER A 87 -18.29 2.78 -5.08
CA SER A 87 -18.24 3.27 -6.46
C SER A 87 -18.59 2.20 -7.48
N PHE A 88 -18.27 0.94 -7.20
CA PHE A 88 -18.38 -0.17 -8.16
C PHE A 88 -19.29 -1.30 -7.68
N GLY A 89 -19.69 -1.31 -6.42
CA GLY A 89 -20.50 -2.39 -5.82
C GLY A 89 -19.75 -3.71 -5.67
N CYS A 90 -18.43 -3.72 -5.85
CA CYS A 90 -17.62 -4.95 -5.79
C CYS A 90 -17.47 -5.47 -4.35
N ARG A 91 -17.12 -6.75 -4.23
CA ARG A 91 -16.80 -7.39 -2.95
C ARG A 91 -15.32 -7.22 -2.66
N VAL A 92 -14.99 -6.77 -1.46
CA VAL A 92 -13.62 -6.53 -1.03
C VAL A 92 -13.29 -7.37 0.20
N ALA A 93 -12.25 -8.20 0.12
CA ALA A 93 -11.57 -8.74 1.28
C ALA A 93 -10.43 -7.78 1.63
N ALA A 94 -10.47 -7.22 2.82
CA ALA A 94 -9.52 -6.22 3.31
C ALA A 94 -8.59 -6.86 4.33
N LEU A 95 -7.41 -7.29 3.87
CA LEU A 95 -6.39 -7.97 4.67
C LEU A 95 -5.45 -6.96 5.31
N ASN A 96 -5.33 -6.99 6.63
CA ASN A 96 -4.42 -6.10 7.34
C ASN A 96 -3.90 -6.74 8.64
N LEU A 97 -2.71 -6.33 9.06
CA LEU A 97 -2.02 -6.91 10.22
C LEU A 97 -2.47 -6.28 11.54
N SER A 98 -2.65 -4.96 11.60
CA SER A 98 -3.00 -4.21 12.81
C SER A 98 -4.44 -4.49 13.24
N THR A 99 -4.61 -5.10 14.42
CA THR A 99 -5.94 -5.38 14.99
C THR A 99 -6.68 -4.10 15.36
N VAL A 100 -5.97 -3.06 15.81
CA VAL A 100 -6.53 -1.74 16.16
C VAL A 100 -7.14 -1.08 14.92
N GLN A 101 -6.40 -1.07 13.80
CA GLN A 101 -6.91 -0.54 12.54
C GLN A 101 -8.09 -1.37 12.03
N ASN A 102 -8.04 -2.69 12.15
CA ASN A 102 -9.10 -3.59 11.71
C ASN A 102 -10.40 -3.40 12.48
N GLU A 103 -10.34 -3.20 13.79
CA GLU A 103 -11.53 -2.87 14.60
C GLU A 103 -12.15 -1.54 14.17
N ARG A 104 -11.34 -0.52 13.92
CA ARG A 104 -11.80 0.76 13.39
C ARG A 104 -12.40 0.61 12.00
N HIS A 105 -11.74 -0.14 11.12
CA HIS A 105 -12.22 -0.45 9.78
C HIS A 105 -13.61 -1.13 9.81
N ARG A 106 -13.79 -2.17 10.62
CA ARG A 106 -15.09 -2.86 10.79
C ARG A 106 -16.19 -1.90 11.27
N ARG A 107 -15.89 -1.08 12.28
CA ARG A 107 -16.84 -0.07 12.79
C ARG A 107 -17.26 0.91 11.70
N MET A 108 -16.31 1.47 10.96
CA MET A 108 -16.59 2.42 9.88
C MET A 108 -17.39 1.79 8.74
N ASN A 109 -17.17 0.50 8.42
CA ASN A 109 -17.96 -0.22 7.42
C ASN A 109 -19.42 -0.35 7.85
N ILE A 110 -19.68 -0.67 9.13
CA ILE A 110 -21.06 -0.76 9.68
C ILE A 110 -21.71 0.61 9.64
N GLU A 111 -21.04 1.66 10.12
CA GLU A 111 -21.54 3.03 10.12
C GLU A 111 -21.92 3.54 8.72
N GLN A 112 -21.24 3.04 7.69
CA GLN A 112 -21.45 3.40 6.29
C GLN A 112 -22.32 2.40 5.52
N GLY A 113 -22.81 1.32 6.17
CA GLY A 113 -23.66 0.29 5.56
C GLY A 113 -22.98 -0.55 4.49
N LEU A 114 -21.67 -0.80 4.64
CA LEU A 114 -20.83 -1.52 3.68
C LEU A 114 -20.30 -2.87 4.21
N ASP A 115 -20.70 -3.25 5.41
CA ASP A 115 -20.28 -4.50 6.07
C ASP A 115 -20.72 -5.78 5.32
N ASN A 116 -21.70 -5.67 4.43
CA ASN A 116 -22.13 -6.75 3.54
C ASN A 116 -21.28 -6.90 2.26
N LEU A 117 -20.47 -5.89 1.92
CA LEU A 117 -19.58 -5.88 0.75
C LEU A 117 -18.09 -5.98 1.12
N ILE A 118 -17.72 -5.63 2.35
CA ILE A 118 -16.35 -5.57 2.81
C ILE A 118 -16.13 -6.54 3.97
N GLU A 119 -15.31 -7.54 3.76
CA GLU A 119 -14.82 -8.47 4.80
C GLU A 119 -13.46 -8.01 5.29
N VAL A 120 -13.34 -7.67 6.58
CA VAL A 120 -12.05 -7.30 7.19
C VAL A 120 -11.40 -8.54 7.78
N VAL A 121 -10.21 -8.89 7.29
CA VAL A 121 -9.45 -10.08 7.63
C VAL A 121 -8.17 -9.71 8.38
N ASP A 122 -8.03 -10.26 9.59
CA ASP A 122 -6.78 -10.13 10.34
C ASP A 122 -5.76 -11.13 9.77
N GLY A 123 -4.64 -10.65 9.25
CA GLY A 123 -3.64 -11.54 8.65
C GLY A 123 -2.44 -10.82 8.05
N ASN A 124 -1.49 -11.63 7.60
CA ASN A 124 -0.23 -11.19 7.00
C ASN A 124 -0.26 -11.44 5.50
N PHE A 125 0.05 -10.43 4.69
CA PHE A 125 0.12 -10.57 3.24
C PHE A 125 1.32 -11.40 2.76
N GLU A 126 2.27 -11.75 3.63
CA GLU A 126 3.31 -12.74 3.33
C GLU A 126 2.80 -14.18 3.37
N ASP A 127 1.59 -14.42 3.91
CA ASP A 127 0.93 -15.73 4.01
C ASP A 127 -0.59 -15.54 3.91
N ILE A 128 -1.09 -15.44 2.68
CA ILE A 128 -2.48 -15.11 2.39
C ILE A 128 -3.36 -16.35 2.49
N HIS A 129 -4.22 -16.42 3.50
CA HIS A 129 -5.09 -17.57 3.77
C HIS A 129 -6.34 -17.61 2.89
N PHE A 130 -6.20 -17.37 1.60
CA PHE A 130 -7.23 -17.56 0.59
C PHE A 130 -6.80 -18.62 -0.42
N GLN A 131 -7.77 -19.25 -1.08
CA GLN A 131 -7.52 -20.26 -2.11
C GLN A 131 -6.87 -19.63 -3.35
N ASP A 132 -6.17 -20.44 -4.13
CA ASP A 132 -5.63 -20.04 -5.43
C ASP A 132 -6.75 -19.52 -6.34
N SER A 133 -6.45 -18.51 -7.15
CA SER A 133 -7.38 -17.96 -8.13
C SER A 133 -8.71 -17.47 -7.55
N SER A 134 -8.67 -16.86 -6.36
CA SER A 134 -9.86 -16.37 -5.65
C SER A 134 -10.25 -14.92 -6.00
N PHE A 135 -9.32 -14.12 -6.52
CA PHE A 135 -9.51 -12.69 -6.73
C PHE A 135 -9.23 -12.25 -8.16
N ASP A 136 -10.04 -11.34 -8.66
CA ASP A 136 -9.88 -10.75 -9.97
C ASP A 136 -8.90 -9.57 -9.93
N ILE A 137 -8.79 -8.94 -8.77
CA ILE A 137 -7.91 -7.81 -8.51
C ILE A 137 -7.25 -7.99 -7.13
N VAL A 138 -5.94 -7.79 -7.06
CA VAL A 138 -5.21 -7.52 -5.81
C VAL A 138 -4.77 -6.08 -5.84
N TRP A 139 -5.05 -5.37 -4.75
CA TRP A 139 -4.78 -3.96 -4.56
C TRP A 139 -3.89 -3.74 -3.34
N SER A 140 -2.97 -2.78 -3.39
CA SER A 140 -2.17 -2.36 -2.23
C SER A 140 -1.78 -0.90 -2.36
N GLN A 141 -1.72 -0.17 -1.24
CA GLN A 141 -1.24 1.20 -1.24
C GLN A 141 -0.25 1.43 -0.09
N ASP A 142 1.00 1.69 -0.47
CA ASP A 142 2.11 2.07 0.42
C ASP A 142 2.28 1.13 1.64
N ALA A 143 2.01 -0.17 1.45
CA ALA A 143 2.02 -1.16 2.50
C ALA A 143 3.15 -2.19 2.37
N MET A 144 3.53 -2.55 1.14
CA MET A 144 4.49 -3.63 0.92
C MET A 144 5.92 -3.28 1.36
N LEU A 145 6.24 -1.98 1.51
CA LEU A 145 7.52 -1.56 2.08
C LEU A 145 7.76 -2.18 3.48
N HIS A 146 6.71 -2.47 4.23
CA HIS A 146 6.78 -3.05 5.57
C HIS A 146 7.08 -4.55 5.58
N SER A 147 7.06 -5.23 4.43
CA SER A 147 7.39 -6.64 4.33
C SER A 147 8.90 -6.88 4.41
N GLY A 148 9.30 -7.84 5.25
CA GLY A 148 10.64 -8.41 5.23
C GLY A 148 10.87 -9.37 4.05
N ALA A 149 9.79 -9.85 3.42
CA ALA A 149 9.80 -10.89 2.39
C ALA A 149 8.96 -10.49 1.16
N ARG A 150 9.19 -9.28 0.60
CA ARG A 150 8.40 -8.72 -0.53
C ARG A 150 8.27 -9.66 -1.73
N GLY A 151 9.29 -10.48 -2.01
CA GLY A 151 9.21 -11.50 -3.05
C GLY A 151 8.15 -12.57 -2.76
N LYS A 152 7.96 -12.93 -1.48
CA LYS A 152 6.91 -13.85 -1.03
C LYS A 152 5.53 -13.21 -1.18
N VAL A 153 5.40 -11.93 -0.85
CA VAL A 153 4.15 -11.17 -1.05
C VAL A 153 3.70 -11.24 -2.51
N VAL A 154 4.60 -10.94 -3.45
CA VAL A 154 4.28 -10.99 -4.89
C VAL A 154 3.94 -12.40 -5.36
N SER A 155 4.58 -13.44 -4.79
CA SER A 155 4.23 -14.84 -5.06
C SER A 155 2.82 -15.18 -4.57
N GLU A 156 2.45 -14.76 -3.35
CA GLU A 156 1.11 -14.96 -2.81
C GLU A 156 0.05 -14.19 -3.62
N VAL A 157 0.35 -12.95 -4.00
CA VAL A 157 -0.50 -12.16 -4.89
C VAL A 157 -0.76 -12.91 -6.20
N SER A 158 0.30 -13.40 -6.84
CA SER A 158 0.14 -14.18 -8.08
C SER A 158 -0.69 -15.45 -7.84
N ARG A 159 -0.48 -16.16 -6.75
CA ARG A 159 -1.23 -17.37 -6.41
C ARG A 159 -2.73 -17.12 -6.29
N VAL A 160 -3.13 -16.08 -5.54
CA VAL A 160 -4.54 -15.79 -5.27
C VAL A 160 -5.26 -15.09 -6.42
N LEU A 161 -4.53 -14.49 -7.37
CA LEU A 161 -5.11 -13.90 -8.57
C LEU A 161 -5.64 -14.96 -9.53
N THR A 162 -6.82 -14.71 -10.09
CA THR A 162 -7.37 -15.45 -11.24
C THR A 162 -6.48 -15.27 -12.48
N GLU A 163 -6.62 -16.13 -13.47
CA GLU A 163 -6.03 -15.90 -14.79
C GLU A 163 -6.52 -14.58 -15.37
N SER A 164 -5.62 -13.80 -15.94
CA SER A 164 -5.86 -12.43 -16.42
C SER A 164 -6.26 -11.43 -15.32
N GLY A 165 -6.15 -11.81 -14.04
CA GLY A 165 -6.37 -10.92 -12.91
C GLY A 165 -5.32 -9.80 -12.85
N ASN A 166 -5.66 -8.73 -12.16
CA ASN A 166 -4.85 -7.51 -12.10
C ASN A 166 -4.23 -7.35 -10.71
N PHE A 167 -2.95 -6.99 -10.66
CA PHE A 167 -2.26 -6.51 -9.47
C PHE A 167 -1.94 -5.04 -9.64
N ILE A 168 -2.53 -4.18 -8.80
CA ILE A 168 -2.31 -2.74 -8.85
C ILE A 168 -1.87 -2.24 -7.47
N PHE A 169 -0.79 -1.48 -7.42
CA PHE A 169 -0.30 -0.98 -6.14
C PHE A 169 0.51 0.32 -6.28
N THR A 170 0.59 1.05 -5.17
CA THR A 170 1.63 2.05 -4.93
C THR A 170 2.60 1.53 -3.87
N ASP A 171 3.84 1.99 -3.91
CA ASP A 171 4.78 1.74 -2.82
C ASP A 171 5.87 2.81 -2.75
N LEU A 172 6.42 2.97 -1.55
CA LEU A 172 7.56 3.83 -1.26
C LEU A 172 8.83 3.03 -1.50
N MET A 173 9.66 3.50 -2.43
CA MET A 173 10.82 2.77 -2.93
C MET A 173 12.09 3.62 -2.81
N GLN A 174 13.24 2.97 -2.82
CA GLN A 174 14.52 3.64 -3.06
C GLN A 174 14.84 3.68 -4.56
N SER A 175 15.52 4.74 -5.00
CA SER A 175 16.03 4.81 -6.36
C SER A 175 17.22 3.86 -6.55
N ALA A 176 17.45 3.43 -7.80
CA ALA A 176 18.57 2.55 -8.14
C ALA A 176 19.93 3.19 -7.85
N ASP A 177 20.03 4.52 -7.95
CA ASP A 177 21.24 5.30 -7.74
C ASP A 177 21.35 5.87 -6.32
N CYS A 178 20.53 5.40 -5.38
CA CYS A 178 20.56 5.83 -3.99
C CYS A 178 21.88 5.41 -3.34
N PRO A 179 22.69 6.35 -2.82
CA PRO A 179 23.90 6.00 -2.10
C PRO A 179 23.61 5.17 -0.84
N ASP A 180 24.54 4.33 -0.46
CA ASP A 180 24.44 3.53 0.76
C ASP A 180 24.25 4.44 2.00
N ASP A 181 23.52 3.94 2.97
CA ASP A 181 23.25 4.53 4.29
C ASP A 181 22.49 5.88 4.32
N VAL A 182 22.23 6.54 3.18
CA VAL A 182 21.54 7.85 3.19
C VAL A 182 20.07 7.76 3.62
N LEU A 183 19.44 6.60 3.44
CA LEU A 183 18.07 6.33 3.87
C LEU A 183 17.99 5.69 5.26
N GLN A 184 19.12 5.44 5.92
CA GLN A 184 19.15 4.80 7.23
C GLN A 184 18.23 5.47 8.26
N PRO A 185 18.12 6.83 8.35
CA PRO A 185 17.20 7.48 9.27
C PRO A 185 15.72 7.15 9.02
N ILE A 186 15.34 6.85 7.77
CA ILE A 186 13.99 6.40 7.40
C ILE A 186 13.82 4.94 7.80
N LEU A 187 14.79 4.09 7.44
CA LEU A 187 14.78 2.65 7.74
C LEU A 187 14.70 2.40 9.25
N ASP A 188 15.53 3.08 10.03
CA ASP A 188 15.55 2.96 11.50
C ASP A 188 14.19 3.37 12.11
N ARG A 189 13.61 4.46 11.62
CA ARG A 189 12.31 4.93 12.13
C ARG A 189 11.17 3.96 11.86
N LEU A 190 11.13 3.38 10.66
CA LEU A 190 10.12 2.41 10.26
C LEU A 190 10.50 0.97 10.63
N GLN A 191 11.70 0.80 11.21
CA GLN A 191 12.26 -0.50 11.59
C GLN A 191 12.36 -1.46 10.40
N LEU A 192 12.72 -0.92 9.23
CA LEU A 192 12.92 -1.66 8.00
C LEU A 192 14.40 -2.03 7.80
N GLU A 193 14.65 -3.19 7.21
CA GLU A 193 16.00 -3.59 6.81
C GLU A 193 16.41 -2.96 5.47
N SER A 194 15.44 -2.72 4.58
CA SER A 194 15.68 -2.18 3.23
C SER A 194 14.40 -1.62 2.62
N MET A 195 14.53 -0.91 1.51
CA MET A 195 13.43 -0.56 0.61
C MET A 195 13.59 -1.29 -0.72
N ALA A 196 12.48 -1.59 -1.39
CA ALA A 196 12.49 -2.10 -2.75
C ALA A 196 12.90 -1.00 -3.74
N THR A 197 13.32 -1.40 -4.94
CA THR A 197 13.43 -0.52 -6.10
C THR A 197 12.33 -0.84 -7.11
N PRO A 198 11.99 0.04 -8.06
CA PRO A 198 11.08 -0.30 -9.15
C PRO A 198 11.53 -1.52 -9.95
N GLN A 199 12.84 -1.67 -10.14
CA GLN A 199 13.42 -2.82 -10.84
C GLN A 199 13.18 -4.13 -10.07
N PHE A 200 13.30 -4.12 -8.74
CA PHE A 200 12.99 -5.29 -7.91
C PHE A 200 11.54 -5.77 -8.15
N TYR A 201 10.56 -4.85 -8.15
CA TYR A 201 9.16 -5.22 -8.39
C TYR A 201 8.93 -5.78 -9.79
N ARG A 202 9.58 -5.24 -10.82
CA ARG A 202 9.53 -5.80 -12.17
C ARG A 202 10.05 -7.24 -12.24
N GLU A 203 11.22 -7.46 -11.67
CA GLU A 203 11.88 -8.76 -11.71
C GLU A 203 11.12 -9.83 -10.91
N VAL A 204 10.62 -9.48 -9.73
CA VAL A 204 9.88 -10.45 -8.91
C VAL A 204 8.50 -10.72 -9.49
N SER A 205 7.84 -9.74 -10.08
CA SER A 205 6.55 -9.90 -10.76
C SER A 205 6.68 -10.79 -12.00
N ASP A 206 7.67 -10.55 -12.85
CA ASP A 206 7.94 -11.37 -14.04
C ASP A 206 8.18 -12.84 -13.67
N ARG A 207 9.03 -13.09 -12.66
CA ARG A 207 9.30 -14.46 -12.14
C ARG A 207 8.04 -15.17 -11.62
N ASN A 208 7.01 -14.42 -11.23
CA ASN A 208 5.73 -14.94 -10.75
C ASN A 208 4.62 -14.89 -11.81
N GLY A 209 4.95 -14.68 -13.09
CA GLY A 209 3.99 -14.69 -14.19
C GLY A 209 3.08 -13.46 -14.24
N LEU A 210 3.52 -12.35 -13.65
CA LEU A 210 2.84 -11.05 -13.67
C LEU A 210 3.56 -10.14 -14.66
N THR A 211 2.89 -9.74 -15.73
CA THR A 211 3.44 -8.84 -16.76
C THR A 211 3.09 -7.41 -16.46
N GLU A 212 4.07 -6.50 -16.49
CA GLU A 212 3.83 -5.07 -16.32
C GLU A 212 2.97 -4.53 -17.47
N VAL A 213 1.84 -3.93 -17.11
CA VAL A 213 0.95 -3.19 -18.01
C VAL A 213 1.33 -1.72 -18.01
N ARG A 214 1.65 -1.18 -16.83
CA ARG A 214 1.99 0.22 -16.61
C ARG A 214 2.84 0.38 -15.36
N PHE A 215 3.79 1.30 -15.44
CA PHE A 215 4.38 1.97 -14.29
C PHE A 215 4.32 3.49 -14.50
N GLU A 216 3.76 4.21 -13.57
CA GLU A 216 3.74 5.67 -13.58
C GLU A 216 4.54 6.18 -12.38
N GLN A 217 5.70 6.76 -12.65
CA GLN A 217 6.57 7.35 -11.63
C GLN A 217 6.04 8.73 -11.24
N LEU A 218 5.79 8.92 -9.96
CA LEU A 218 5.11 10.10 -9.40
C LEU A 218 5.82 10.62 -8.14
N THR A 219 7.14 10.54 -8.11
CA THR A 219 7.99 10.88 -6.95
C THR A 219 7.77 12.30 -6.43
N ASP A 220 7.46 13.27 -7.31
CA ASP A 220 7.15 14.65 -6.90
C ASP A 220 5.92 14.71 -5.98
N GLN A 221 4.97 13.77 -6.14
CA GLN A 221 3.78 13.67 -5.31
C GLN A 221 4.13 13.19 -3.89
N LEU A 222 5.11 12.29 -3.76
CA LEU A 222 5.65 11.88 -2.47
C LEU A 222 6.21 13.07 -1.71
N VAL A 223 7.04 13.88 -2.36
CA VAL A 223 7.63 15.08 -1.74
C VAL A 223 6.54 16.06 -1.30
N THR A 224 5.57 16.31 -2.19
CA THR A 224 4.44 17.21 -1.90
C THR A 224 3.61 16.68 -0.73
N HIS A 225 3.32 15.38 -0.70
CA HIS A 225 2.52 14.75 0.35
C HIS A 225 3.16 14.89 1.73
N TYR A 226 4.43 14.52 1.86
CA TYR A 226 5.13 14.61 3.15
C TYR A 226 5.33 16.06 3.60
N ASP A 227 5.52 17.01 2.67
CA ASP A 227 5.57 18.43 2.97
C ASP A 227 4.21 18.93 3.49
N ARG A 228 3.08 18.51 2.87
CA ARG A 228 1.74 18.83 3.34
C ARG A 228 1.45 18.27 4.73
N ILE A 229 1.84 17.02 5.01
CA ILE A 229 1.69 16.43 6.35
C ILE A 229 2.52 17.19 7.38
N LEU A 230 3.74 17.60 7.04
CA LEU A 230 4.58 18.41 7.93
C LEU A 230 3.93 19.77 8.23
N GLN A 231 3.40 20.45 7.21
CA GLN A 231 2.69 21.73 7.37
C GLN A 231 1.44 21.58 8.25
N GLU A 232 0.60 20.56 8.00
CA GLU A 232 -0.60 20.29 8.82
C GLU A 232 -0.21 19.96 10.26
N THR A 233 0.84 19.15 10.47
CA THR A 233 1.34 18.84 11.81
C THR A 233 1.78 20.09 12.55
N GLN A 234 2.50 21.00 11.89
CA GLN A 234 2.96 22.26 12.48
C GLN A 234 1.80 23.21 12.76
N ALA A 235 0.85 23.32 11.82
CA ALA A 235 -0.30 24.20 11.97
C ALA A 235 -1.23 23.80 13.13
N HIS A 236 -1.34 22.50 13.41
CA HIS A 236 -2.22 21.95 14.44
C HIS A 236 -1.46 21.44 15.67
N GLU A 237 -0.18 21.78 15.82
CA GLU A 237 0.69 21.23 16.88
C GLU A 237 0.12 21.44 18.29
N VAL A 238 -0.46 22.62 18.57
CA VAL A 238 -1.05 22.92 19.89
C VAL A 238 -2.21 21.98 20.21
N GLN A 239 -3.06 21.69 19.22
CA GLN A 239 -4.20 20.76 19.37
C GLN A 239 -3.71 19.32 19.53
N LEU A 240 -2.76 18.90 18.68
CA LEU A 240 -2.20 17.56 18.69
C LEU A 240 -1.50 17.19 20.00
N ARG A 241 -0.88 18.15 20.69
CA ARG A 241 -0.26 17.97 22.02
C ARG A 241 -1.26 17.60 23.14
N HIS A 242 -2.57 17.70 22.89
CA HIS A 242 -3.59 17.26 23.86
C HIS A 242 -3.86 15.75 23.78
N SER A 243 -3.59 15.14 22.62
CA SER A 243 -3.92 13.73 22.33
C SER A 243 -2.68 12.88 21.95
N ILE A 244 -1.55 13.53 21.62
CA ILE A 244 -0.33 12.89 21.15
C ILE A 244 0.86 13.38 21.98
N THR A 245 1.77 12.48 22.33
CA THR A 245 2.95 12.84 23.12
C THR A 245 3.90 13.77 22.35
N GLU A 246 4.52 14.72 23.06
CA GLU A 246 5.49 15.66 22.47
C GLU A 246 6.64 14.91 21.76
N LYS A 247 7.14 13.85 22.39
CA LYS A 247 8.22 13.02 21.83
C LYS A 247 7.81 12.40 20.47
N TYR A 248 6.56 11.94 20.36
CA TYR A 248 6.06 11.37 19.11
C TYR A 248 5.98 12.44 18.01
N LEU A 249 5.42 13.63 18.33
CA LEU A 249 5.29 14.73 17.38
C LEU A 249 6.67 15.22 16.86
N GLU A 250 7.66 15.39 17.76
CA GLU A 250 9.01 15.77 17.36
C GLU A 250 9.67 14.72 16.45
N ASN A 251 9.56 13.44 16.81
CA ASN A 251 10.07 12.35 16.00
C ASN A 251 9.36 12.27 14.62
N MET A 252 8.05 12.54 14.60
CA MET A 252 7.28 12.56 13.36
C MET A 252 7.74 13.70 12.46
N LYS A 253 7.82 14.93 12.95
CA LYS A 253 8.30 16.10 12.17
C LYS A 253 9.70 15.84 11.59
N LYS A 254 10.60 15.29 12.40
CA LYS A 254 11.94 14.92 11.95
C LYS A 254 11.90 13.83 10.86
N GLY A 255 11.07 12.80 11.05
CA GLY A 255 10.89 11.74 10.08
C GLY A 255 10.37 12.25 8.73
N LEU A 256 9.33 13.10 8.76
CA LEU A 256 8.77 13.73 7.55
C LEU A 256 9.84 14.52 6.76
N THR A 257 10.75 15.22 7.47
CA THR A 257 11.86 15.94 6.82
C THR A 257 12.79 14.99 6.06
N TYR A 258 13.06 13.79 6.57
CA TYR A 258 13.90 12.81 5.87
C TYR A 258 13.24 12.30 4.56
N TRP A 259 11.93 12.10 4.57
CA TRP A 259 11.19 11.74 3.35
C TRP A 259 11.23 12.85 2.30
N ILE A 260 11.00 14.10 2.72
CA ILE A 260 11.05 15.29 1.85
C ILE A 260 12.45 15.43 1.24
N ASP A 261 13.49 15.36 2.07
CA ASP A 261 14.88 15.52 1.61
C ASP A 261 15.33 14.40 0.71
N GLY A 262 14.99 13.14 1.05
CA GLY A 262 15.29 11.97 0.24
C GLY A 262 14.62 12.03 -1.13
N GLY A 263 13.36 12.44 -1.18
CA GLY A 263 12.63 12.63 -2.44
C GLY A 263 13.23 13.76 -3.30
N LYS A 264 13.51 14.93 -2.71
CA LYS A 264 14.12 16.07 -3.41
C LYS A 264 15.52 15.78 -3.96
N LYS A 265 16.27 14.88 -3.31
CA LYS A 265 17.60 14.45 -3.74
C LYS A 265 17.58 13.31 -4.75
N GLY A 266 16.39 12.78 -5.09
CA GLY A 266 16.24 11.65 -6.00
C GLY A 266 16.68 10.31 -5.41
N TYR A 267 16.72 10.16 -4.08
CA TYR A 267 17.06 8.91 -3.38
C TYR A 267 15.84 8.01 -3.18
N LEU A 268 14.65 8.59 -3.28
CA LEU A 268 13.39 7.89 -3.14
C LEU A 268 12.64 7.88 -4.47
N GLU A 269 11.80 6.87 -4.64
CA GLU A 269 10.85 6.76 -5.74
C GLU A 269 9.47 6.39 -5.19
N TRP A 270 8.43 6.86 -5.86
CA TRP A 270 7.05 6.50 -5.61
C TRP A 270 6.28 6.50 -6.93
N GLY A 271 5.31 5.60 -7.06
CA GLY A 271 4.52 5.52 -8.27
C GLY A 271 3.46 4.44 -8.20
N ILE A 272 2.68 4.33 -9.28
CA ILE A 272 1.61 3.36 -9.45
C ILE A 272 2.09 2.27 -10.39
N PHE A 273 2.12 1.03 -9.90
CA PHE A 273 2.31 -0.17 -10.71
C PHE A 273 0.98 -0.83 -11.05
N HIS A 274 0.88 -1.31 -12.27
CA HIS A 274 -0.19 -2.20 -12.70
C HIS A 274 0.42 -3.38 -13.46
N PHE A 275 0.20 -4.57 -12.93
CA PHE A 275 0.57 -5.84 -13.53
C PHE A 275 -0.67 -6.66 -13.84
N LYS A 276 -0.54 -7.56 -14.81
CA LYS A 276 -1.58 -8.53 -15.16
C LYS A 276 -1.02 -9.94 -15.12
N LYS A 277 -1.75 -10.86 -14.50
CA LYS A 277 -1.37 -12.27 -14.49
C LYS A 277 -1.57 -12.86 -15.87
N MET A 278 -0.50 -13.45 -16.42
CA MET A 278 -0.55 -14.08 -17.73
C MET A 278 -1.30 -15.42 -17.66
N THR A 279 -2.18 -15.65 -18.60
CA THR A 279 -2.70 -16.99 -18.84
C THR A 279 -1.57 -17.86 -19.40
N PRO A 280 -1.30 -19.04 -18.81
CA PRO A 280 -0.31 -19.94 -19.38
C PRO A 280 -0.65 -20.20 -20.86
N SER A 281 0.25 -19.81 -21.80
CA SER A 281 0.08 -20.15 -23.20
C SER A 281 0.10 -21.66 -23.29
N VAL A 282 -1.01 -22.28 -23.74
CA VAL A 282 -1.06 -23.69 -24.08
C VAL A 282 -0.07 -23.90 -25.23
N GLN A 283 1.14 -24.38 -24.90
CA GLN A 283 2.04 -24.89 -25.93
C GLN A 283 1.37 -26.11 -26.55
N LEU A 284 0.70 -25.90 -27.68
CA LEU A 284 0.31 -26.99 -28.57
C LEU A 284 1.60 -27.69 -29.00
N THR A 285 1.97 -28.73 -28.26
CA THR A 285 2.94 -29.70 -28.72
C THR A 285 2.39 -30.33 -30.01
N ASN A 286 2.77 -29.75 -31.15
CA ASN A 286 2.61 -30.43 -32.44
C ASN A 286 3.43 -31.73 -32.37
N ALA A 287 2.82 -32.79 -31.91
CA ALA A 287 3.28 -34.14 -32.17
C ALA A 287 3.24 -34.32 -33.69
N ARG A 288 4.37 -34.09 -34.35
CA ARG A 288 4.57 -34.54 -35.74
C ARG A 288 4.49 -36.07 -35.72
N THR A 289 3.33 -36.59 -36.08
CA THR A 289 3.24 -37.94 -36.58
C THR A 289 3.96 -37.96 -37.93
N THR A 290 5.14 -38.50 -37.97
CA THR A 290 5.83 -38.88 -39.20
C THR A 290 5.29 -40.20 -39.68
N PRO A 291 5.02 -40.38 -41.00
CA PRO A 291 4.46 -41.59 -41.57
C PRO A 291 5.45 -42.76 -41.57
#